data_5d5fa846d8a5898a3fc57fe0a6eb7389
#
_entry.id   5d5fa846d8a5898a3fc57fe0a6eb7389
#
_cell.length_a   1.000
_cell.length_b   1.000
_cell.length_c   1.000
_cell.angle_alpha   90.00
_cell.angle_beta   90.00
_cell.angle_gamma   90.00
#
_symmetry.space_group_name_H-M   'P 1'
#
loop_
_entity.id
_entity.type
_entity.pdbx_description
1 polymer ?
#
loop_
_entity_poly.entity_id
_entity_poly.type
_entity_poly.pdbx_seq_one_letter_code
_entity_poly.pdbx_strand_id
1 'polypeptide(L)'
;MAVKVLILEDNPVARSFLCRVVRESFSDTIAITEAGDLENARAQIRLAGGSSGLHGVDPFKLILVDLELPDGNGMELLAELTQYPATKIVTTLYSDDDHLFPALQCGADGYLLKEDRF
;
A
#
# COMPACT_ATOMS: atom_id res chain seq x y z
N MET A 1 -16.77 -10.90 -6.92
CA MET A 1 -15.42 -10.52 -7.35
C MET A 1 -14.59 -10.13 -6.14
N ALA A 2 -13.36 -10.64 -6.06
CA ALA A 2 -12.48 -10.30 -4.95
C ALA A 2 -11.87 -8.91 -5.16
N VAL A 3 -11.77 -8.16 -4.06
CA VAL A 3 -11.04 -6.89 -4.06
C VAL A 3 -9.58 -7.19 -3.76
N LYS A 4 -8.68 -6.83 -4.66
CA LYS A 4 -7.24 -7.06 -4.49
C LYS A 4 -6.61 -5.90 -3.74
N VAL A 5 -5.88 -6.23 -2.68
CA VAL A 5 -5.21 -5.26 -1.81
C VAL A 5 -3.74 -5.64 -1.70
N LEU A 6 -2.87 -4.64 -1.87
CA LEU A 6 -1.43 -4.81 -1.61
C LEU A 6 -1.09 -4.10 -0.31
N ILE A 7 -0.42 -4.80 0.60
CA ILE A 7 0.06 -4.23 1.85
C ILE A 7 1.58 -4.27 1.85
N LEU A 8 2.20 -3.09 1.80
CA LEU A 8 3.65 -2.93 1.82
C LEU A 8 4.07 -2.50 3.22
N GLU A 9 4.65 -3.42 3.97
CA GLU A 9 5.05 -3.23 5.35
C GLU A 9 6.13 -4.24 5.70
N ASP A 10 7.28 -3.77 6.20
CA ASP A 10 8.41 -4.66 6.50
C ASP A 10 8.29 -5.37 7.85
N ASN A 11 7.56 -4.80 8.80
CA ASN A 11 7.37 -5.40 10.12
C ASN A 11 6.23 -6.42 10.07
N PRO A 12 6.50 -7.72 10.36
CA PRO A 12 5.46 -8.74 10.23
C PRO A 12 4.29 -8.57 11.21
N VAL A 13 4.53 -7.99 12.39
CA VAL A 13 3.45 -7.74 13.36
C VAL A 13 2.53 -6.64 12.86
N ALA A 14 3.10 -5.53 12.41
CA ALA A 14 2.33 -4.43 11.84
C ALA A 14 1.60 -4.89 10.58
N ARG A 15 2.24 -5.70 9.74
CA ARG A 15 1.64 -6.22 8.52
C ARG A 15 0.41 -7.08 8.83
N SER A 16 0.50 -7.97 9.83
CA SER A 16 -0.63 -8.79 10.27
C SER A 16 -1.79 -7.95 10.77
N PHE A 17 -1.48 -6.90 11.52
CA PHE A 17 -2.49 -5.96 12.01
C PHE A 17 -3.20 -5.27 10.85
N LEU A 18 -2.44 -4.79 9.86
CA LEU A 18 -3.03 -4.12 8.69
C LEU A 18 -3.90 -5.07 7.88
N CYS A 19 -3.50 -6.33 7.75
CA CYS A 19 -4.31 -7.35 7.08
C CYS A 19 -5.66 -7.52 7.78
N ARG A 20 -5.66 -7.55 9.11
CA ARG A 20 -6.88 -7.67 9.88
C ARG A 20 -7.78 -6.45 9.70
N VAL A 21 -7.19 -5.25 9.78
CA VAL A 21 -7.95 -4.00 9.59
C VAL A 21 -8.63 -4.00 8.23
N VAL A 22 -7.92 -4.39 7.19
CA VAL A 22 -8.49 -4.44 5.84
C VAL A 22 -9.65 -5.43 5.77
N ARG A 23 -9.45 -6.64 6.31
CA ARG A 23 -10.49 -7.66 6.27
C ARG A 23 -11.75 -7.26 7.04
N GLU A 24 -11.57 -6.57 8.17
CA GLU A 24 -12.69 -6.10 8.98
C GLU A 24 -13.39 -4.87 8.40
N SER A 25 -12.72 -4.14 7.53
CA SER A 25 -13.24 -2.90 6.96
C SER A 25 -14.11 -3.11 5.72
N PHE A 26 -14.04 -4.27 5.12
CA PHE A 26 -14.78 -4.56 3.87
C PHE A 26 -15.70 -5.75 4.07
N SER A 27 -16.89 -5.67 3.47
CA SER A 27 -17.84 -6.78 3.45
C SER A 27 -17.61 -7.72 2.27
N ASP A 28 -16.81 -7.31 1.31
CA ASP A 28 -16.52 -8.10 0.12
C ASP A 28 -15.41 -9.11 0.39
N THR A 29 -15.27 -10.08 -0.50
CA THR A 29 -14.12 -10.98 -0.48
C THR A 29 -12.86 -10.20 -0.80
N ILE A 30 -11.84 -10.34 0.05
CA ILE A 30 -10.59 -9.60 -0.07
C ILE A 30 -9.46 -10.58 -0.38
N ALA A 31 -8.68 -10.26 -1.40
CA ALA A 31 -7.45 -10.97 -1.74
C ALA A 31 -6.27 -10.06 -1.38
N ILE A 32 -5.53 -10.40 -0.33
CA ILE A 32 -4.42 -9.59 0.16
C ILE A 32 -3.10 -10.17 -0.32
N THR A 33 -2.27 -9.31 -0.91
CA THR A 33 -0.88 -9.60 -1.23
C THR A 33 0.00 -8.78 -0.29
N GLU A 34 1.00 -9.42 0.29
CA GLU A 34 1.90 -8.78 1.24
C GLU A 34 3.28 -8.60 0.61
N ALA A 35 3.90 -7.45 0.87
CA ALA A 35 5.25 -7.16 0.42
C ALA A 35 6.02 -6.51 1.58
N GLY A 36 7.28 -6.89 1.75
CA GLY A 36 8.13 -6.40 2.84
C GLY A 36 9.11 -5.32 2.43
N ASP A 37 9.22 -5.01 1.15
CA ASP A 37 10.14 -3.99 0.63
C ASP A 37 9.61 -3.43 -0.69
N LEU A 38 10.28 -2.36 -1.16
CA LEU A 38 9.88 -1.70 -2.41
C LEU A 38 10.04 -2.61 -3.62
N GLU A 39 11.12 -3.36 -3.68
CA GLU A 39 11.37 -4.25 -4.82
C GLU A 39 10.26 -5.28 -4.97
N ASN A 40 9.86 -5.91 -3.87
CA ASN A 40 8.79 -6.89 -3.87
C ASN A 40 7.46 -6.24 -4.25
N ALA A 41 7.17 -5.07 -3.69
CA ALA A 41 5.95 -4.35 -4.03
C ALA A 41 5.88 -4.02 -5.53
N ARG A 42 6.98 -3.54 -6.11
CA ARG A 42 7.05 -3.26 -7.54
C ARG A 42 6.81 -4.51 -8.38
N ALA A 43 7.39 -5.63 -7.95
CA ALA A 43 7.19 -6.90 -8.65
C ALA A 43 5.72 -7.35 -8.62
N GLN A 44 5.07 -7.24 -7.47
CA GLN A 44 3.67 -7.62 -7.33
C GLN A 44 2.75 -6.73 -8.18
N ILE A 45 3.05 -5.44 -8.25
CA ILE A 45 2.27 -4.51 -9.07
C ILE A 45 2.43 -4.85 -10.55
N ARG A 46 3.64 -5.17 -11.01
CA ARG A 46 3.87 -5.58 -12.39
C ARG A 46 3.11 -6.86 -12.73
N LEU A 47 3.11 -7.83 -11.81
CA LEU A 47 2.39 -9.09 -12.00
C LEU A 47 0.87 -8.87 -12.09
N ALA A 48 0.35 -7.90 -11.37
CA ALA A 48 -1.06 -7.55 -11.45
C ALA A 48 -1.41 -6.84 -12.76
N GLY A 49 -0.41 -6.23 -13.43
CA GLY A 49 -0.54 -5.74 -14.80
C GLY A 49 -1.32 -4.46 -14.99
N GLY A 50 -1.71 -3.78 -13.93
CA GLY A 50 -2.60 -2.63 -14.04
C GLY A 50 -2.05 -1.43 -14.81
N SER A 51 -0.73 -1.30 -14.90
CA SER A 51 -0.09 -0.17 -15.57
C SER A 51 0.27 -0.43 -17.02
N SER A 52 0.20 -1.67 -17.47
CA SER A 52 0.64 -2.06 -18.83
C SER A 52 -0.48 -2.19 -19.84
N GLY A 53 -1.73 -2.07 -19.39
CA GLY A 53 -2.87 -2.21 -20.27
C GLY A 53 -3.13 -3.63 -20.76
N LEU A 54 -2.55 -4.64 -20.15
CA LEU A 54 -2.77 -6.03 -20.50
C LEU A 54 -4.19 -6.45 -20.16
N HIS A 55 -4.82 -7.15 -21.08
CA HIS A 55 -6.16 -7.67 -20.88
C HIS A 55 -6.16 -8.89 -19.95
N GLY A 56 -7.19 -9.03 -19.17
CA GLY A 56 -7.39 -10.20 -18.31
C GLY A 56 -6.64 -10.17 -17.01
N VAL A 57 -5.90 -9.09 -16.71
CA VAL A 57 -5.24 -8.92 -15.43
C VAL A 57 -6.16 -8.16 -14.49
N ASP A 58 -5.94 -8.35 -13.19
CA ASP A 58 -6.76 -7.77 -12.14
C ASP A 58 -5.89 -6.89 -11.26
N PRO A 59 -5.83 -5.56 -11.50
CA PRO A 59 -4.97 -4.68 -10.72
C PRO A 59 -5.45 -4.52 -9.28
N PHE A 60 -4.55 -4.09 -8.42
CA PHE A 60 -4.92 -3.78 -7.04
C PHE A 60 -5.89 -2.61 -7.00
N LYS A 61 -6.86 -2.70 -6.08
CA LYS A 61 -7.83 -1.62 -5.84
C LYS A 61 -7.41 -0.74 -4.68
N LEU A 62 -6.61 -1.28 -3.77
CA LEU A 62 -6.13 -0.57 -2.59
C LEU A 62 -4.68 -0.95 -2.35
N ILE A 63 -3.83 0.04 -2.08
CA ILE A 63 -2.43 -0.18 -1.75
C ILE A 63 -2.13 0.57 -0.45
N LEU A 64 -1.70 -0.18 0.58
CA LEU A 64 -1.21 0.41 1.82
C LEU A 64 0.30 0.47 1.74
N VAL A 65 0.88 1.65 1.94
CA VAL A 65 2.31 1.90 1.74
C VAL A 65 2.93 2.41 3.03
N ASP A 66 3.88 1.64 3.58
CA ASP A 66 4.71 2.11 4.69
C ASP A 66 5.77 3.07 4.16
N LEU A 67 6.08 4.12 4.89
CA LEU A 67 7.09 5.10 4.48
C LEU A 67 8.52 4.60 4.73
N GLU A 68 8.74 3.84 5.80
CA GLU A 68 10.08 3.37 6.17
C GLU A 68 10.25 1.91 5.79
N LEU A 69 11.03 1.67 4.74
CA LEU A 69 11.28 0.35 4.19
C LEU A 69 12.79 0.08 4.14
N PRO A 70 13.20 -1.21 4.16
CA PRO A 70 14.63 -1.53 4.18
C PRO A 70 15.38 -1.08 2.93
N ASP A 71 14.69 -0.92 1.81
CA ASP A 71 15.33 -0.53 0.55
C ASP A 71 14.89 0.86 0.06
N GLY A 72 14.29 1.69 0.93
CA GLY A 72 13.97 3.05 0.56
C GLY A 72 12.76 3.61 1.27
N ASN A 73 12.22 4.70 0.74
CA ASN A 73 11.07 5.39 1.30
C ASN A 73 9.83 5.08 0.46
N GLY A 74 8.72 4.79 1.12
CA GLY A 74 7.46 4.49 0.43
C GLY A 74 6.94 5.60 -0.48
N MET A 75 7.38 6.85 -0.26
CA MET A 75 7.01 7.94 -1.15
C MET A 75 7.54 7.75 -2.56
N GLU A 76 8.66 7.04 -2.73
CA GLU A 76 9.18 6.69 -4.05
C GLU A 76 8.16 5.87 -4.84
N LEU A 77 7.54 4.91 -4.18
CA LEU A 77 6.52 4.08 -4.83
C LEU A 77 5.27 4.90 -5.15
N LEU A 78 4.85 5.78 -4.25
CA LEU A 78 3.70 6.66 -4.50
C LEU A 78 3.92 7.49 -5.77
N ALA A 79 5.11 8.06 -5.92
CA ALA A 79 5.45 8.85 -7.11
C ALA A 79 5.38 8.02 -8.38
N GLU A 80 5.80 6.76 -8.32
CA GLU A 80 5.74 5.83 -9.46
C GLU A 80 4.30 5.45 -9.80
N LEU A 81 3.39 5.48 -8.83
CA LEU A 81 2.02 5.00 -9.00
C LEU A 81 1.00 6.11 -9.24
N THR A 82 1.42 7.31 -9.63
CA THR A 82 0.49 8.42 -9.82
C THR A 82 -0.61 8.10 -10.85
N GLN A 83 -0.30 7.29 -11.85
CA GLN A 83 -1.27 6.89 -12.88
C GLN A 83 -1.92 5.53 -12.62
N TYR A 84 -1.54 4.87 -11.55
CA TYR A 84 -2.12 3.57 -11.20
C TYR A 84 -3.50 3.79 -10.55
N PRO A 85 -4.53 3.02 -10.94
CA PRO A 85 -5.92 3.34 -10.55
C PRO A 85 -6.31 2.93 -9.12
N ALA A 86 -5.39 2.45 -8.30
CA ALA A 86 -5.70 2.05 -6.93
C ALA A 86 -5.79 3.25 -6.00
N THR A 87 -6.58 3.10 -4.93
CA THR A 87 -6.54 4.01 -3.78
C THR A 87 -5.25 3.73 -3.01
N LYS A 88 -4.50 4.78 -2.67
CA LYS A 88 -3.19 4.67 -2.03
C LYS A 88 -3.24 5.30 -0.65
N ILE A 89 -3.01 4.49 0.38
CA ILE A 89 -3.04 4.92 1.78
C ILE A 89 -1.65 4.75 2.36
N VAL A 90 -1.10 5.82 2.90
CA VAL A 90 0.19 5.77 3.61
C VAL A 90 -0.04 5.31 5.04
N THR A 91 0.73 4.33 5.49
CA THR A 91 0.69 3.85 6.87
C THR A 91 2.01 4.23 7.55
N THR A 92 1.94 4.80 8.75
CA THR A 92 3.11 5.31 9.44
C THR A 92 2.90 5.41 10.93
N LEU A 93 4.01 5.44 11.68
CA LEU A 93 3.99 5.75 13.10
C LEU A 93 3.98 7.26 13.36
N TYR A 94 4.21 8.07 12.33
CA TYR A 94 4.36 9.51 12.47
C TYR A 94 3.05 10.23 12.20
N SER A 95 2.68 11.15 13.08
CA SER A 95 1.44 11.92 12.94
C SER A 95 1.68 13.39 12.64
N ASP A 96 2.90 13.77 12.28
CA ASP A 96 3.26 15.16 12.06
C ASP A 96 3.09 15.59 10.60
N ASP A 97 3.04 16.91 10.40
CA ASP A 97 2.85 17.49 9.09
C ASP A 97 4.05 17.27 8.16
N ASP A 98 5.24 17.05 8.72
CA ASP A 98 6.45 16.80 7.94
C ASP A 98 6.36 15.51 7.14
N HIS A 99 5.54 14.56 7.57
CA HIS A 99 5.31 13.30 6.86
C HIS A 99 4.00 13.32 6.07
N LEU A 100 2.96 13.93 6.62
CA LEU A 100 1.63 13.95 6.02
C LEU A 100 1.60 14.72 4.70
N PHE A 101 2.07 15.96 4.68
CA PHE A 101 1.98 16.79 3.48
C PHE A 101 2.82 16.26 2.32
N PRO A 102 4.07 15.83 2.53
CA PRO A 102 4.82 15.21 1.42
C PRO A 102 4.15 13.95 0.87
N ALA A 103 3.53 13.12 1.72
CA ALA A 103 2.84 11.92 1.25
C ALA A 103 1.66 12.29 0.37
N LEU A 104 0.86 13.27 0.76
CA LEU A 104 -0.27 13.73 -0.03
C LEU A 104 0.17 14.33 -1.36
N GLN A 105 1.27 15.07 -1.35
CA GLN A 105 1.84 15.66 -2.57
C GLN A 105 2.36 14.60 -3.53
N CYS A 106 2.82 13.46 -3.01
CA CYS A 106 3.28 12.35 -3.85
C CYS A 106 2.14 11.49 -4.39
N GLY A 107 0.89 11.80 -4.04
CA GLY A 107 -0.26 11.12 -4.60
C GLY A 107 -0.98 10.17 -3.66
N ALA A 108 -0.72 10.23 -2.36
CA ALA A 108 -1.48 9.46 -1.39
C ALA A 108 -2.91 9.98 -1.32
N ASP A 109 -3.87 9.07 -1.29
CA ASP A 109 -5.28 9.41 -1.15
C ASP A 109 -5.69 9.49 0.32
N GLY A 110 -4.92 8.90 1.21
CA GLY A 110 -5.19 8.91 2.63
C GLY A 110 -3.95 8.60 3.44
N TYR A 111 -4.12 8.63 4.74
CA TYR A 111 -3.02 8.52 5.70
C TYR A 111 -3.54 7.79 6.93
N LEU A 112 -2.92 6.67 7.29
CA LEU A 112 -3.30 5.86 8.43
C LEU A 112 -2.17 5.81 9.43
N LEU A 113 -2.44 6.25 10.66
CA LEU A 113 -1.46 6.20 11.73
C LEU A 113 -1.45 4.81 12.36
N LYS A 114 -0.30 4.16 12.35
CA LYS A 114 -0.11 2.87 13.03
C LYS A 114 0.02 3.10 14.53
N GLU A 115 -0.46 2.15 15.33
CA GLU A 115 -0.23 2.20 16.77
C GLU A 115 1.20 1.77 17.07
N ASP A 116 1.83 2.43 18.05
CA ASP A 116 3.24 2.25 18.35
C ASP A 116 3.56 1.01 19.20
N ARG A 117 2.56 0.21 19.54
CA ARG A 117 2.77 -0.98 20.39
C ARG A 117 2.71 -2.31 19.64
N PHE A 118 2.84 -2.27 18.32
CA PHE A 118 3.03 -3.50 17.57
C PHE A 118 4.20 -3.44 16.62
#